data_7970d0a30e2f26bbefd7a30aecdc9e31
#
_entry.id   7970d0a30e2f26bbefd7a30aecdc9e31
#
_cell.length_a   1.000
_cell.length_b   1.000
_cell.length_c   1.000
_cell.angle_alpha   90.00
_cell.angle_beta   90.00
_cell.angle_gamma   90.00
#
_symmetry.space_group_name_H-M   'P 1'
#
loop_
_entity.id
_entity.type
_entity.pdbx_description
1 polymer ?
#
loop_
_entity_poly.entity_id
_entity_poly.type
_entity_poly.pdbx_seq_one_letter_code
_entity_poly.pdbx_strand_id
1 'polypeptide(L)'
;MCDDTTGLNMSIWTDKASSDATESNLQSNIEKGAEILDGAPEIYRGDLALGAIYEDRPAGSGEGDYARVVFAKVESEEAVTNFLKEKIFPIYKEAEGIYVAGFVMDGDTAVSWNFWESEEAANKVIPKFEEALSSAEGVFVDEPTPYLSLIHI
;
A
#
# COMPACT_ATOMS: atom_id res chain seq x y z
N MET A 1 -4.03 10.67 -6.76
CA MET A 1 -2.75 11.44 -6.74
C MET A 1 -2.66 12.02 -5.34
N CYS A 2 -1.61 11.71 -4.57
CA CYS A 2 -1.34 12.52 -3.40
C CYS A 2 -1.02 13.91 -3.92
N ASP A 3 -1.73 14.91 -3.46
CA ASP A 3 -1.42 16.30 -3.71
C ASP A 3 -0.30 16.76 -2.77
N ASP A 4 0.15 18.00 -2.92
CA ASP A 4 1.23 18.56 -2.11
C ASP A 4 0.87 18.70 -0.60
N THR A 5 -0.36 18.31 -0.22
CA THR A 5 -0.90 18.42 1.14
C THR A 5 -1.17 17.08 1.81
N THR A 6 -1.17 15.97 1.04
CA THR A 6 -1.46 14.63 1.56
C THR A 6 -0.18 13.82 1.74
N GLY A 7 0.14 13.46 2.97
CA GLY A 7 1.28 12.59 3.31
C GLY A 7 0.83 11.17 3.64
N LEU A 8 1.58 10.18 3.18
CA LEU A 8 1.43 8.78 3.58
C LEU A 8 2.70 8.34 4.33
N ASN A 9 2.52 7.66 5.44
CA ASN A 9 3.61 7.01 6.17
C ASN A 9 3.26 5.54 6.34
N MET A 10 4.22 4.66 6.05
CA MET A 10 4.06 3.22 6.22
C MET A 10 5.24 2.65 6.99
N SER A 11 4.94 1.74 7.92
CA SER A 11 5.95 0.97 8.62
C SER A 11 5.56 -0.51 8.66
N ILE A 12 6.56 -1.38 8.48
CA ILE A 12 6.40 -2.83 8.55
C ILE A 12 7.26 -3.33 9.70
N TRP A 13 6.66 -4.17 10.53
CA TRP A 13 7.28 -4.70 11.74
C TRP A 13 7.39 -6.22 11.64
N THR A 14 8.38 -6.80 12.33
CA THR A 14 8.58 -8.26 12.38
C THR A 14 7.47 -8.97 13.14
N ASP A 15 6.83 -8.28 14.09
CA ASP A 15 5.75 -8.78 14.91
C ASP A 15 4.96 -7.64 15.57
N LYS A 16 3.78 -7.97 16.11
CA LYS A 16 2.89 -7.03 16.77
C LYS A 16 3.54 -6.37 18.01
N ALA A 17 4.34 -7.10 18.77
CA ALA A 17 4.97 -6.55 19.97
C ALA A 17 5.97 -5.44 19.64
N SER A 18 6.72 -5.59 18.55
CA SER A 18 7.61 -4.55 18.01
C SER A 18 6.85 -3.31 17.56
N SER A 19 5.70 -3.49 16.91
CA SER A 19 4.80 -2.39 16.56
C SER A 19 4.24 -1.68 17.80
N ASP A 20 3.69 -2.43 18.75
CA ASP A 20 3.10 -1.90 19.97
C ASP A 20 4.12 -1.11 20.82
N ALA A 21 5.38 -1.53 20.83
CA ALA A 21 6.46 -0.83 21.55
C ALA A 21 6.73 0.60 21.02
N THR A 22 6.32 0.91 19.79
CA THR A 22 6.49 2.24 19.18
C THR A 22 5.25 3.13 19.29
N GLU A 23 4.14 2.62 19.80
CA GLU A 23 2.85 3.32 19.85
C GLU A 23 2.95 4.69 20.56
N SER A 24 3.62 4.72 21.73
CA SER A 24 3.79 5.97 22.48
C SER A 24 4.63 7.02 21.72
N ASN A 25 5.61 6.57 20.93
CA ASN A 25 6.41 7.45 20.09
C ASN A 25 5.60 7.98 18.90
N LEU A 26 4.79 7.13 18.29
CA LEU A 26 3.88 7.52 17.21
C LEU A 26 2.90 8.59 17.70
N GLN A 27 2.23 8.34 18.83
CA GLN A 27 1.30 9.30 19.43
C GLN A 27 1.98 10.63 19.74
N SER A 28 3.18 10.61 20.35
CA SER A 28 3.95 11.83 20.63
C SER A 28 4.33 12.58 19.35
N ASN A 29 4.64 11.88 18.26
CA ASN A 29 4.97 12.52 16.99
C ASN A 29 3.74 13.14 16.32
N ILE A 30 2.59 12.49 16.39
CA ILE A 30 1.32 13.03 15.91
C ILE A 30 0.98 14.32 16.69
N GLU A 31 1.09 14.31 18.01
CA GLU A 31 0.84 15.49 18.84
C GLU A 31 1.77 16.67 18.49
N LYS A 32 3.06 16.40 18.27
CA LYS A 32 4.03 17.43 17.84
C LYS A 32 3.75 17.94 16.42
N GLY A 33 3.22 17.08 15.55
CA GLY A 33 2.84 17.42 14.18
C GLY A 33 1.47 18.09 14.05
N ALA A 34 0.69 18.19 15.13
CA ALA A 34 -0.69 18.67 15.07
C ALA A 34 -0.84 20.11 14.52
N GLU A 35 0.21 20.93 14.62
CA GLU A 35 0.22 22.30 14.06
C GLU A 35 0.33 22.33 12.52
N ILE A 36 0.82 21.25 11.92
CA ILE A 36 1.04 21.15 10.47
C ILE A 36 0.06 20.18 9.79
N LEU A 37 -0.73 19.44 10.57
CA LEU A 37 -1.74 18.50 10.08
C LEU A 37 -3.12 19.16 10.09
N ASP A 38 -3.85 19.00 9.01
CA ASP A 38 -5.26 19.41 8.93
C ASP A 38 -6.14 18.26 9.46
N GLY A 39 -6.19 18.13 10.80
CA GLY A 39 -6.93 17.08 11.49
C GLY A 39 -6.07 15.90 11.96
N ALA A 40 -6.73 14.91 12.54
CA ALA A 40 -6.07 13.69 12.99
C ALA A 40 -5.76 12.78 11.79
N PRO A 41 -4.55 12.15 11.73
CA PRO A 41 -4.26 11.22 10.68
C PRO A 41 -5.14 9.96 10.77
N GLU A 42 -5.51 9.43 9.62
CA GLU A 42 -6.12 8.10 9.55
C GLU A 42 -5.02 7.04 9.70
N ILE A 43 -5.24 6.06 10.57
CA ILE A 43 -4.28 5.01 10.87
C ILE A 43 -4.90 3.65 10.54
N TYR A 44 -4.26 2.92 9.64
CA TYR A 44 -4.65 1.56 9.27
C TYR A 44 -3.62 0.56 9.83
N ARG A 45 -4.08 -0.51 10.45
CA ARG A 45 -3.23 -1.52 11.09
C ARG A 45 -3.75 -2.91 10.84
N GLY A 46 -2.85 -3.81 10.50
CA GLY A 46 -3.21 -5.22 10.29
C GLY A 46 -1.99 -6.11 10.16
N ASP A 47 -2.24 -7.41 10.25
CA ASP A 47 -1.23 -8.39 9.91
C ASP A 47 -1.03 -8.42 8.39
N LEU A 48 0.22 -8.70 7.97
CA LEU A 48 0.54 -8.84 6.55
C LEU A 48 -0.12 -10.09 5.99
N ALA A 49 -1.22 -9.92 5.27
CA ALA A 49 -1.98 -11.03 4.69
C ALA A 49 -1.28 -11.62 3.45
N LEU A 50 -0.67 -10.77 2.62
CA LEU A 50 0.17 -11.16 1.49
C LEU A 50 1.34 -10.20 1.37
N GLY A 51 2.50 -10.74 0.97
CA GLY A 51 3.68 -9.93 0.65
C GLY A 51 4.64 -10.68 -0.25
N ALA A 52 5.33 -9.97 -1.12
CA ALA A 52 6.37 -10.50 -1.97
C ALA A 52 7.47 -9.46 -2.18
N ILE A 53 8.72 -9.93 -2.13
CA ILE A 53 9.91 -9.17 -2.51
C ILE A 53 10.31 -9.66 -3.90
N TYR A 54 10.41 -8.74 -4.86
CA TYR A 54 10.75 -9.04 -6.24
C TYR A 54 12.19 -8.64 -6.55
N GLU A 55 12.70 -7.60 -5.88
CA GLU A 55 14.08 -7.18 -5.93
C GLU A 55 14.57 -6.91 -4.51
N ASP A 56 15.73 -7.46 -4.16
CA ASP A 56 16.35 -7.31 -2.83
C ASP A 56 17.11 -5.99 -2.74
N ARG A 57 16.36 -4.90 -2.67
CA ARG A 57 16.88 -3.59 -2.34
C ARG A 57 15.90 -2.84 -1.43
N PRO A 58 16.39 -1.94 -0.55
CA PRO A 58 15.50 -1.11 0.26
C PRO A 58 14.65 -0.20 -0.63
N ALA A 59 13.33 -0.19 -0.41
CA ALA A 59 12.45 0.77 -1.04
C ALA A 59 12.88 2.19 -0.67
N GLY A 60 12.81 3.12 -1.63
CA GLY A 60 13.26 4.48 -1.43
C GLY A 60 14.78 4.67 -1.44
N SER A 61 15.55 3.66 -1.85
CA SER A 61 17.01 3.76 -1.96
C SER A 61 17.49 4.38 -3.27
N GLY A 62 16.57 4.60 -4.22
CA GLY A 62 16.83 5.21 -5.52
C GLY A 62 16.16 6.57 -5.68
N GLU A 63 16.81 7.50 -6.38
CA GLU A 63 16.19 8.75 -6.79
C GLU A 63 15.05 8.47 -7.78
N GLY A 64 13.84 8.95 -7.47
CA GLY A 64 12.66 8.74 -8.30
C GLY A 64 11.89 7.45 -8.02
N ASP A 65 12.22 6.71 -6.95
CA ASP A 65 11.41 5.59 -6.49
C ASP A 65 9.95 6.03 -6.28
N TYR A 66 9.02 5.14 -6.60
CA TYR A 66 7.61 5.44 -6.66
C TYR A 66 6.78 4.47 -5.83
N ALA A 67 5.88 5.00 -5.02
CA ALA A 67 4.95 4.24 -4.21
C ALA A 67 3.53 4.33 -4.75
N ARG A 68 2.84 3.21 -4.73
CA ARG A 68 1.40 3.14 -4.96
C ARG A 68 0.75 2.46 -3.76
N VAL A 69 -0.21 3.14 -3.16
CA VAL A 69 -1.03 2.62 -2.08
C VAL A 69 -2.48 2.66 -2.52
N VAL A 70 -3.21 1.59 -2.30
CA VAL A 70 -4.62 1.47 -2.69
C VAL A 70 -5.43 1.08 -1.47
N PHE A 71 -6.45 1.87 -1.16
CA PHE A 71 -7.43 1.58 -0.13
C PHE A 71 -8.71 1.09 -0.80
N ALA A 72 -9.29 0.04 -0.25
CA ALA A 72 -10.54 -0.51 -0.76
C ALA A 72 -11.40 -1.09 0.37
N LYS A 73 -12.68 -0.81 0.36
CA LYS A 73 -13.66 -1.55 1.14
C LYS A 73 -13.95 -2.87 0.44
N VAL A 74 -13.90 -3.97 1.19
CA VAL A 74 -14.00 -5.31 0.63
C VAL A 74 -15.14 -6.11 1.26
N GLU A 75 -15.70 -7.02 0.48
CA GLU A 75 -16.77 -7.92 0.95
C GLU A 75 -16.26 -8.90 2.01
N SER A 76 -15.03 -9.39 1.85
CA SER A 76 -14.37 -10.25 2.84
C SER A 76 -12.86 -10.30 2.60
N GLU A 77 -12.10 -10.59 3.67
CA GLU A 77 -10.66 -10.84 3.60
C GLU A 77 -10.34 -12.01 2.67
N GLU A 78 -11.14 -13.08 2.70
CA GLU A 78 -10.94 -14.24 1.83
C GLU A 78 -11.06 -13.87 0.36
N ALA A 79 -12.12 -13.13 -0.01
CA ALA A 79 -12.37 -12.73 -1.40
C ALA A 79 -11.23 -11.87 -1.95
N VAL A 80 -10.81 -10.82 -1.20
CA VAL A 80 -9.72 -9.94 -1.65
C VAL A 80 -8.38 -10.66 -1.66
N THR A 81 -8.09 -11.52 -0.67
CA THR A 81 -6.84 -12.30 -0.64
C THR A 81 -6.73 -13.22 -1.85
N ASN A 82 -7.79 -13.94 -2.19
CA ASN A 82 -7.82 -14.81 -3.36
C ASN A 82 -7.68 -13.99 -4.66
N PHE A 83 -8.40 -12.88 -4.79
CA PHE A 83 -8.28 -11.99 -5.94
C PHE A 83 -6.86 -11.45 -6.12
N LEU A 84 -6.24 -10.93 -5.06
CA LEU A 84 -4.87 -10.42 -5.12
C LEU A 84 -3.89 -11.53 -5.51
N LYS A 85 -3.99 -12.71 -4.88
CA LYS A 85 -3.11 -13.85 -5.12
C LYS A 85 -3.22 -14.39 -6.55
N GLU A 86 -4.43 -14.46 -7.10
CA GLU A 86 -4.69 -15.08 -8.41
C GLU A 86 -4.59 -14.10 -9.58
N LYS A 87 -4.88 -12.82 -9.36
CA LYS A 87 -4.99 -11.82 -10.42
C LYS A 87 -3.90 -10.74 -10.36
N ILE A 88 -3.58 -10.22 -9.18
CA ILE A 88 -2.70 -9.05 -9.04
C ILE A 88 -1.24 -9.45 -8.85
N PHE A 89 -0.94 -10.36 -7.92
CA PHE A 89 0.45 -10.78 -7.67
C PHE A 89 1.14 -11.45 -8.87
N PRO A 90 0.45 -12.19 -9.77
CA PRO A 90 1.04 -12.63 -11.04
C PRO A 90 1.47 -11.48 -11.94
N ILE A 91 0.71 -10.36 -11.97
CA ILE A 91 1.10 -9.15 -12.73
C ILE A 91 2.40 -8.58 -12.18
N TYR A 92 2.52 -8.46 -10.86
CA TYR A 92 3.76 -8.00 -10.21
C TYR A 92 4.95 -8.91 -10.53
N LYS A 93 4.75 -10.23 -10.53
CA LYS A 93 5.81 -11.20 -10.80
C LYS A 93 6.39 -11.07 -12.22
N GLU A 94 5.59 -10.63 -13.18
CA GLU A 94 5.99 -10.42 -14.57
C GLU A 94 6.46 -8.98 -14.85
N ALA A 95 6.27 -8.07 -13.91
CA ALA A 95 6.58 -6.66 -14.10
C ALA A 95 8.08 -6.40 -13.87
N GLU A 96 8.65 -5.51 -14.67
CA GLU A 96 9.98 -4.97 -14.47
C GLU A 96 9.92 -3.74 -13.55
N GLY A 97 10.92 -3.56 -12.70
CA GLY A 97 11.08 -2.37 -11.87
C GLY A 97 10.23 -2.34 -10.60
N ILE A 98 9.55 -3.42 -10.23
CA ILE A 98 8.90 -3.56 -8.94
C ILE A 98 9.88 -4.15 -7.92
N TYR A 99 9.89 -3.59 -6.69
CA TYR A 99 10.74 -4.11 -5.61
C TYR A 99 9.98 -5.01 -4.68
N VAL A 100 8.85 -4.52 -4.19
CA VAL A 100 8.09 -5.17 -3.15
C VAL A 100 6.62 -4.80 -3.28
N ALA A 101 5.75 -5.73 -2.95
CA ALA A 101 4.32 -5.48 -2.80
C ALA A 101 3.79 -6.20 -1.57
N GLY A 102 2.74 -5.65 -0.98
CA GLY A 102 2.07 -6.25 0.17
C GLY A 102 0.65 -5.76 0.32
N PHE A 103 -0.04 -6.41 1.24
CA PHE A 103 -1.43 -6.14 1.53
C PHE A 103 -1.72 -6.49 2.99
N VAL A 104 -2.44 -5.61 3.67
CA VAL A 104 -2.93 -5.80 5.03
C VAL A 104 -4.43 -5.55 5.08
N MET A 105 -5.10 -6.14 6.08
CA MET A 105 -6.50 -5.86 6.41
C MET A 105 -6.60 -5.08 7.70
N ASP A 106 -7.44 -4.05 7.71
CA ASP A 106 -7.91 -3.36 8.90
C ASP A 106 -9.45 -3.32 8.90
N GLY A 107 -10.06 -4.23 9.63
CA GLY A 107 -11.51 -4.43 9.59
C GLY A 107 -11.97 -4.88 8.20
N ASP A 108 -12.81 -4.05 7.56
CA ASP A 108 -13.32 -4.23 6.20
C ASP A 108 -12.52 -3.50 5.13
N THR A 109 -11.42 -2.86 5.52
CA THR A 109 -10.56 -2.08 4.62
C THR A 109 -9.30 -2.86 4.27
N ALA A 110 -9.12 -3.10 2.98
CA ALA A 110 -7.88 -3.61 2.42
C ALA A 110 -6.96 -2.44 2.10
N VAL A 111 -5.71 -2.51 2.55
CA VAL A 111 -4.64 -1.57 2.20
C VAL A 111 -3.57 -2.33 1.45
N SER A 112 -3.50 -2.13 0.15
CA SER A 112 -2.49 -2.72 -0.73
C SER A 112 -1.44 -1.68 -1.07
N TRP A 113 -0.18 -2.07 -1.11
CA TRP A 113 0.93 -1.19 -1.41
C TRP A 113 1.98 -1.91 -2.27
N ASN A 114 2.65 -1.11 -3.11
CA ASN A 114 3.76 -1.58 -3.94
C ASN A 114 4.74 -0.43 -4.23
N PHE A 115 6.01 -0.81 -4.37
CA PHE A 115 7.10 0.13 -4.61
C PHE A 115 7.83 -0.22 -5.91
N TRP A 116 8.18 0.81 -6.68
CA TRP A 116 8.71 0.74 -8.03
C TRP A 116 9.96 1.61 -8.18
N GLU A 117 10.80 1.27 -9.14
CA GLU A 117 11.97 2.08 -9.51
C GLU A 117 11.59 3.44 -10.14
N SER A 118 10.36 3.58 -10.66
CA SER A 118 9.86 4.80 -11.26
C SER A 118 8.35 4.76 -11.46
N GLU A 119 7.75 5.94 -11.64
CA GLU A 119 6.37 6.09 -12.04
C GLU A 119 6.10 5.43 -13.40
N GLU A 120 7.05 5.52 -14.34
CA GLU A 120 6.92 4.91 -15.67
C GLU A 120 6.78 3.39 -15.55
N ALA A 121 7.61 2.73 -14.73
CA ALA A 121 7.51 1.30 -14.48
C ALA A 121 6.16 0.91 -13.88
N ALA A 122 5.69 1.65 -12.86
CA ALA A 122 4.39 1.44 -12.25
C ALA A 122 3.23 1.61 -13.24
N ASN A 123 3.32 2.58 -14.14
CA ASN A 123 2.26 2.87 -15.11
C ASN A 123 2.16 1.82 -16.23
N LYS A 124 3.24 1.09 -16.54
CA LYS A 124 3.21 0.01 -17.56
C LYS A 124 2.25 -1.14 -17.20
N VAL A 125 1.97 -1.35 -15.94
CA VAL A 125 1.08 -2.44 -15.48
C VAL A 125 -0.38 -2.02 -15.32
N ILE A 126 -0.71 -0.72 -15.39
CA ILE A 126 -2.07 -0.21 -15.22
C ILE A 126 -3.10 -0.93 -16.11
N PRO A 127 -2.87 -1.13 -17.42
CA PRO A 127 -3.86 -1.81 -18.26
C PRO A 127 -4.17 -3.24 -17.80
N LYS A 128 -3.16 -3.95 -17.28
CA LYS A 128 -3.36 -5.30 -16.72
C LYS A 128 -4.16 -5.27 -15.42
N PHE A 129 -3.99 -4.23 -14.59
CA PHE A 129 -4.78 -4.04 -13.38
C PHE A 129 -6.23 -3.71 -13.69
N GLU A 130 -6.49 -2.84 -14.67
CA GLU A 130 -7.84 -2.51 -15.13
C GLU A 130 -8.56 -3.76 -15.64
N GLU A 131 -7.88 -4.60 -16.43
CA GLU A 131 -8.41 -5.90 -16.89
C GLU A 131 -8.73 -6.82 -15.69
N ALA A 132 -7.79 -6.94 -14.72
CA ALA A 132 -8.01 -7.75 -13.53
C ALA A 132 -9.19 -7.23 -12.70
N LEU A 133 -9.27 -5.93 -12.45
CA LEU A 133 -10.35 -5.29 -11.70
C LEU A 133 -11.71 -5.46 -12.37
N SER A 134 -11.77 -5.50 -13.71
CA SER A 134 -13.01 -5.77 -14.44
C SER A 134 -13.63 -7.14 -14.11
N SER A 135 -12.83 -8.06 -13.57
CA SER A 135 -13.26 -9.41 -13.15
C SER A 135 -13.47 -9.54 -11.63
N ALA A 136 -13.42 -8.43 -10.88
CA ALA A 136 -13.45 -8.41 -9.41
C ALA A 136 -14.87 -8.33 -8.81
N GLU A 137 -15.87 -8.87 -9.50
CA GLU A 137 -17.25 -8.91 -9.00
C GLU A 137 -17.31 -9.62 -7.64
N GLY A 138 -17.95 -8.98 -6.64
CA GLY A 138 -18.08 -9.52 -5.29
C GLY A 138 -16.80 -9.48 -4.45
N VAL A 139 -15.77 -8.76 -4.87
CA VAL A 139 -14.54 -8.55 -4.09
C VAL A 139 -14.58 -7.22 -3.36
N PHE A 140 -14.96 -6.16 -4.05
CA PHE A 140 -14.98 -4.79 -3.52
C PHE A 140 -16.41 -4.30 -3.30
N VAL A 141 -16.60 -3.56 -2.20
CA VAL A 141 -17.88 -2.87 -1.91
C VAL A 141 -17.98 -1.62 -2.77
N ASP A 142 -16.87 -0.87 -2.85
CA ASP A 142 -16.75 0.37 -3.60
C ASP A 142 -15.53 0.30 -4.54
N GLU A 143 -15.42 1.25 -5.45
CA GLU A 143 -14.26 1.35 -6.34
C GLU A 143 -12.98 1.62 -5.54
N PRO A 144 -11.91 0.83 -5.73
CA PRO A 144 -10.63 1.03 -5.03
C PRO A 144 -10.03 2.42 -5.29
N THR A 145 -9.59 3.08 -4.23
CA THR A 145 -9.02 4.43 -4.31
C THR A 145 -7.49 4.37 -4.29
N PRO A 146 -6.80 4.68 -5.39
CA PRO A 146 -5.35 4.71 -5.46
C PRO A 146 -4.79 6.05 -4.97
N TYR A 147 -3.74 5.97 -4.15
CA TYR A 147 -2.85 7.08 -3.81
C TYR A 147 -1.49 6.81 -4.43
N LEU A 148 -0.98 7.80 -5.16
CA LEU A 148 0.25 7.71 -5.95
C LEU A 148 1.22 8.78 -5.45
N SER A 149 2.45 8.41 -5.13
CA SER A 149 3.46 9.35 -4.65
C SER A 149 4.86 8.96 -5.08
N LEU A 150 5.66 9.98 -5.42
CA LEU A 150 7.11 9.83 -5.43
C LEU A 150 7.59 9.64 -3.99
N ILE A 151 8.54 8.74 -3.79
CA ILE A 151 9.16 8.56 -2.49
C ILE A 151 10.22 9.65 -2.34
N HIS A 152 10.01 10.53 -1.38
CA HIS A 152 11.00 11.51 -0.96
C HIS A 152 11.65 11.04 0.34
N ILE A 153 12.97 10.87 0.33
CA ILE A 153 13.78 10.51 1.50
C ILE A 153 14.59 11.73 1.92
#